data_f2e4dc92e3430e1a8b138af509d44312
#
_entry.id   f2e4dc92e3430e1a8b138af509d44312
#
_cell.length_a   1.000
_cell.length_b   1.000
_cell.length_c   1.000
_cell.angle_alpha   90.00
_cell.angle_beta   90.00
_cell.angle_gamma   90.00
#
_symmetry.space_group_name_H-M   'P 1'
#
loop_
_entity.id
_entity.type
_entity.pdbx_description
1 polymer ?
#
loop_
_entity_poly.entity_id
_entity_poly.type
_entity_poly.pdbx_seq_one_letter_code
_entity_poly.pdbx_strand_id
1 'polypeptide(L)'
;MPLAVLRDEYRCVLNILIVGSAAAVETALQGLSALIAGPIDTRVLPGPLLQLPRADCAALILHNVGALTNEQQVELLQWLDSSPQVPVVSVSSSSVFPLVGNGTFSERLYYRLNMILEDEDTGFGVASWLVNRLSPND
;
A
#
# COMPACT_ATOMS: atom_id res chain seq x y z
N MET A 1 -16.28 9.94 -5.26
CA MET A 1 -15.13 10.28 -4.41
C MET A 1 -13.96 9.37 -4.73
N PRO A 2 -12.82 9.94 -5.09
CA PRO A 2 -11.66 9.09 -5.41
C PRO A 2 -11.29 8.13 -4.28
N LEU A 3 -11.35 8.58 -3.05
CA LEU A 3 -11.01 7.74 -1.91
C LEU A 3 -11.91 6.52 -1.80
N ALA A 4 -13.15 6.62 -2.25
CA ALA A 4 -14.10 5.51 -2.14
C ALA A 4 -13.68 4.30 -2.98
N VAL A 5 -12.80 4.47 -3.96
CA VAL A 5 -12.31 3.36 -4.79
C VAL A 5 -11.34 2.48 -4.02
N LEU A 6 -10.64 3.04 -3.03
CA LEU A 6 -9.74 2.27 -2.17
C LEU A 6 -10.48 1.64 -1.00
N ARG A 7 -11.80 1.84 -0.93
CA ARG A 7 -12.67 1.23 0.06
C ARG A 7 -13.82 0.60 -0.71
N ASP A 8 -14.16 -0.62 -0.38
CA ASP A 8 -15.30 -1.24 -1.02
C ASP A 8 -16.61 -0.71 -0.43
N GLU A 9 -17.73 -1.09 -1.04
CA GLU A 9 -19.04 -0.63 -0.59
C GLU A 9 -19.41 -1.14 0.81
N TYR A 10 -18.64 -2.11 1.32
CA TYR A 10 -18.82 -2.66 2.66
C TYR A 10 -17.88 -2.01 3.66
N ARG A 11 -17.24 -0.91 3.27
CA ARG A 11 -16.30 -0.15 4.10
C ARG A 11 -15.02 -0.90 4.43
N CYS A 12 -14.67 -1.89 3.64
CA CYS A 12 -13.36 -2.50 3.73
C CYS A 12 -12.34 -1.62 3.03
N VAL A 13 -11.17 -1.48 3.65
CA VAL A 13 -10.08 -0.71 3.07
C VAL A 13 -9.24 -1.64 2.22
N LEU A 14 -8.98 -1.24 0.97
CA LEU A 14 -8.13 -2.01 0.07
C LEU A 14 -6.69 -1.54 0.19
N ASN A 15 -5.80 -2.49 0.51
CA ASN A 15 -4.36 -2.23 0.56
C ASN A 15 -3.72 -2.74 -0.72
N ILE A 16 -2.74 -2.02 -1.22
CA ILE A 16 -2.10 -2.32 -2.51
C ILE A 16 -0.60 -2.49 -2.28
N LEU A 17 -0.04 -3.54 -2.87
CA LEU A 17 1.42 -3.74 -2.90
C LEU A 17 1.90 -3.51 -4.33
N ILE A 18 2.80 -2.56 -4.51
CA ILE A 18 3.38 -2.21 -5.80
C ILE A 18 4.83 -2.68 -5.83
N VAL A 19 5.18 -3.50 -6.82
CA VAL A 19 6.53 -4.02 -7.00
C VAL A 19 7.05 -3.57 -8.37
N GLY A 20 8.22 -2.94 -8.40
CA GLY A 20 8.79 -2.53 -9.67
C GLY A 20 9.97 -1.59 -9.50
N SER A 21 10.52 -1.16 -10.63
CA SER A 21 11.61 -0.18 -10.65
C SER A 21 11.15 1.15 -10.05
N ALA A 22 12.11 1.97 -9.65
CA ALA A 22 11.79 3.29 -9.09
C ALA A 22 10.95 4.13 -10.03
N ALA A 23 11.26 4.09 -11.33
CA ALA A 23 10.53 4.88 -12.32
C ALA A 23 9.09 4.38 -12.49
N ALA A 24 8.91 3.06 -12.55
CA ALA A 24 7.59 2.46 -12.72
C ALA A 24 6.72 2.70 -11.48
N VAL A 25 7.31 2.55 -10.30
CA VAL A 25 6.62 2.80 -9.04
C VAL A 25 6.19 4.27 -8.94
N GLU A 26 7.08 5.18 -9.31
CA GLU A 26 6.76 6.61 -9.28
C GLU A 26 5.55 6.93 -10.15
N THR A 27 5.51 6.37 -11.36
CA THR A 27 4.38 6.57 -12.26
C THR A 27 3.09 6.04 -11.66
N ALA A 28 3.13 4.84 -11.07
CA ALA A 28 1.96 4.25 -10.43
C ALA A 28 1.48 5.08 -9.24
N LEU A 29 2.41 5.56 -8.41
CA LEU A 29 2.07 6.38 -7.25
C LEU A 29 1.48 7.72 -7.65
N GLN A 30 2.00 8.33 -8.71
CA GLN A 30 1.44 9.59 -9.20
C GLN A 30 -0.02 9.41 -9.63
N GLY A 31 -0.30 8.32 -10.33
CA GLY A 31 -1.68 8.01 -10.74
C GLY A 31 -2.60 7.81 -9.55
N LEU A 32 -2.16 7.05 -8.55
CA LEU A 32 -2.96 6.82 -7.37
C LEU A 32 -3.12 8.08 -6.53
N SER A 33 -2.05 8.86 -6.35
CA SER A 33 -2.10 10.07 -5.53
C SER A 33 -3.06 11.10 -6.10
N ALA A 34 -3.17 11.18 -7.42
CA ALA A 34 -4.09 12.10 -8.07
C ALA A 34 -5.56 11.77 -7.75
N LEU A 35 -5.84 10.53 -7.32
CA LEU A 35 -7.18 10.07 -7.02
C LEU A 35 -7.53 10.18 -5.54
N ILE A 36 -6.56 10.49 -4.70
CA ILE A 36 -6.74 10.54 -3.25
C ILE A 36 -6.96 11.98 -2.82
N ALA A 37 -8.11 12.24 -2.21
CA ALA A 37 -8.44 13.56 -1.69
C ALA A 37 -8.17 13.56 -0.19
N GLY A 38 -7.14 14.29 0.23
CA GLY A 38 -6.81 14.42 1.63
C GLY A 38 -5.35 14.16 1.93
N PRO A 39 -4.95 14.23 3.20
CA PRO A 39 -3.55 14.09 3.57
C PRO A 39 -3.02 12.68 3.32
N ILE A 40 -1.83 12.60 2.74
CA ILE A 40 -1.15 11.33 2.51
C ILE A 40 0.12 11.34 3.36
N ASP A 41 0.25 10.34 4.23
CA ASP A 41 1.49 10.13 4.99
C ASP A 41 2.38 9.16 4.23
N THR A 42 3.69 9.43 4.25
CA THR A 42 4.68 8.61 3.58
C THR A 42 5.77 8.22 4.57
N ARG A 43 6.18 6.94 4.52
CA ARG A 43 7.31 6.44 5.30
C ARG A 43 8.27 5.75 4.37
N VAL A 44 9.55 5.97 4.59
CA VAL A 44 10.62 5.32 3.81
C VAL A 44 11.39 4.41 4.74
N LEU A 45 11.41 3.11 4.45
CA LEU A 45 12.15 2.14 5.26
C LEU A 45 13.51 1.87 4.63
N PRO A 46 14.53 1.51 5.42
CA PRO A 46 14.48 1.39 6.88
C PRO A 46 14.46 2.73 7.59
N GLY A 47 13.86 2.73 8.77
CA GLY A 47 13.82 3.91 9.63
C GLY A 47 13.58 3.48 11.07
N PRO A 48 13.96 4.32 12.04
CA PRO A 48 13.90 3.90 13.46
C PRO A 48 12.49 3.81 14.02
N LEU A 49 11.57 4.65 13.52
CA LEU A 49 10.21 4.71 14.03
C LEU A 49 9.23 4.69 12.85
N LEU A 50 8.20 3.88 12.98
CA LEU A 50 7.18 3.78 11.96
C LEU A 50 6.18 4.94 12.04
N GLN A 51 5.81 5.35 13.24
CA GLN A 51 4.92 6.48 13.49
C GLN A 51 3.64 6.42 12.66
N LEU A 52 2.85 5.39 12.90
CA LEU A 52 1.65 5.14 12.13
C LEU A 52 0.64 6.28 12.30
N PRO A 53 -0.07 6.66 11.23
CA PRO A 53 -0.96 7.82 11.26
C PRO A 53 -2.25 7.54 12.01
N ARG A 54 -2.95 8.61 12.35
CA ARG A 54 -4.28 8.54 12.91
C ARG A 54 -5.32 8.42 11.80
N ALA A 55 -6.58 8.25 12.19
CA ALA A 55 -7.66 7.96 11.26
C ALA A 55 -8.01 9.11 10.30
N ASP A 56 -7.49 10.30 10.53
CA ASP A 56 -7.75 11.45 9.66
C ASP A 56 -6.85 11.46 8.40
N CYS A 57 -5.89 10.55 8.32
CA CYS A 57 -5.04 10.41 7.16
C CYS A 57 -5.83 9.72 6.03
N ALA A 58 -5.66 10.19 4.80
CA ALA A 58 -6.37 9.65 3.65
C ALA A 58 -5.71 8.40 3.09
N ALA A 59 -4.38 8.27 3.24
CA ALA A 59 -3.64 7.09 2.80
C ALA A 59 -2.27 7.10 3.44
N LEU A 60 -1.69 5.90 3.59
CA LEU A 60 -0.32 5.72 4.07
C LEU A 60 0.48 5.03 2.96
N ILE A 61 1.59 5.62 2.57
CA ILE A 61 2.50 5.04 1.59
C ILE A 61 3.76 4.57 2.32
N LEU A 62 4.11 3.29 2.14
CA LEU A 62 5.30 2.69 2.73
C LEU A 62 6.28 2.33 1.62
N HIS A 63 7.39 3.06 1.52
CA HIS A 63 8.44 2.75 0.56
C HIS A 63 9.40 1.72 1.13
N ASN A 64 9.83 0.78 0.29
CA ASN A 64 10.77 -0.27 0.65
C ASN A 64 10.25 -1.13 1.81
N VAL A 65 9.03 -1.60 1.66
CA VAL A 65 8.29 -2.27 2.73
C VAL A 65 9.00 -3.53 3.23
N GLY A 66 9.79 -4.18 2.39
CA GLY A 66 10.56 -5.37 2.79
C GLY A 66 11.63 -5.08 3.84
N ALA A 67 11.96 -3.81 4.08
CA ALA A 67 12.95 -3.42 5.09
C ALA A 67 12.36 -3.20 6.48
N LEU A 68 11.06 -3.42 6.67
CA LEU A 68 10.46 -3.36 8.00
C LEU A 68 11.15 -4.35 8.94
N THR A 69 11.52 -3.89 10.13
CA THR A 69 12.04 -4.79 11.15
C THR A 69 10.93 -5.70 11.68
N ASN A 70 11.30 -6.77 12.39
CA ASN A 70 10.29 -7.65 12.99
C ASN A 70 9.36 -6.88 13.92
N GLU A 71 9.91 -5.97 14.71
CA GLU A 71 9.10 -5.15 15.62
C GLU A 71 8.16 -4.24 14.88
N GLN A 72 8.63 -3.63 13.78
CA GLN A 72 7.80 -2.76 12.97
C GLN A 72 6.70 -3.55 12.26
N GLN A 73 6.99 -4.78 11.86
CA GLN A 73 5.98 -5.65 11.26
C GLN A 73 4.85 -5.95 12.26
N VAL A 74 5.22 -6.24 13.50
CA VAL A 74 4.22 -6.46 14.55
C VAL A 74 3.41 -5.19 14.80
N GLU A 75 4.07 -4.06 14.88
CA GLU A 75 3.41 -2.76 15.11
C GLU A 75 2.42 -2.46 13.99
N LEU A 76 2.85 -2.63 12.75
CA LEU A 76 2.00 -2.37 11.58
C LEU A 76 0.79 -3.31 11.57
N LEU A 77 1.01 -4.60 11.86
CA LEU A 77 -0.08 -5.57 11.87
C LEU A 77 -1.10 -5.24 12.95
N GLN A 78 -0.64 -4.86 14.13
CA GLN A 78 -1.55 -4.44 15.22
C GLN A 78 -2.36 -3.22 14.82
N TRP A 79 -1.72 -2.27 14.15
CA TRP A 79 -2.41 -1.08 13.67
C TRP A 79 -3.47 -1.44 12.62
N LEU A 80 -3.14 -2.33 11.69
CA LEU A 80 -4.11 -2.80 10.70
C LEU A 80 -5.28 -3.53 11.36
N ASP A 81 -5.00 -4.32 12.40
CA ASP A 81 -6.04 -5.04 13.15
C ASP A 81 -6.98 -4.08 13.89
N SER A 82 -6.55 -2.86 14.16
CA SER A 82 -7.40 -1.85 14.79
C SER A 82 -8.40 -1.22 13.81
N SER A 83 -8.38 -1.64 12.54
CA SER A 83 -9.26 -1.16 11.49
C SER A 83 -9.21 0.37 11.31
N PRO A 84 -8.04 0.92 10.98
CA PRO A 84 -7.87 2.37 10.96
C PRO A 84 -8.61 3.09 9.83
N GLN A 85 -9.17 2.36 8.87
CA GLN A 85 -9.86 2.93 7.70
C GLN A 85 -8.95 3.78 6.83
N VAL A 86 -7.64 3.52 6.89
CA VAL A 86 -6.62 4.20 6.09
C VAL A 86 -6.03 3.18 5.13
N PRO A 87 -6.21 3.35 3.81
CA PRO A 87 -5.60 2.43 2.85
C PRO A 87 -4.08 2.56 2.88
N VAL A 88 -3.40 1.43 2.76
CA VAL A 88 -1.94 1.37 2.77
C VAL A 88 -1.45 0.98 1.39
N VAL A 89 -0.59 1.81 0.82
CA VAL A 89 0.09 1.51 -0.43
C VAL A 89 1.53 1.18 -0.10
N SER A 90 1.90 -0.08 -0.23
CA SER A 90 3.24 -0.56 0.05
C SER A 90 4.01 -0.68 -1.25
N VAL A 91 5.28 -0.32 -1.21
CA VAL A 91 6.14 -0.30 -2.40
C VAL A 91 7.40 -1.10 -2.14
N SER A 92 7.82 -1.88 -3.12
CA SER A 92 9.07 -2.64 -3.08
C SER A 92 9.70 -2.66 -4.47
N SER A 93 11.04 -2.64 -4.51
CA SER A 93 11.77 -2.76 -5.76
C SER A 93 11.88 -4.20 -6.24
N SER A 94 11.57 -5.15 -5.37
CA SER A 94 11.59 -6.58 -5.70
C SER A 94 10.47 -7.28 -4.96
N SER A 95 10.14 -8.48 -5.39
CA SER A 95 9.06 -9.25 -4.78
C SER A 95 9.31 -9.44 -3.28
N VAL A 96 8.28 -9.26 -2.49
CA VAL A 96 8.34 -9.45 -1.03
C VAL A 96 8.08 -10.92 -0.65
N PHE A 97 7.41 -11.67 -1.51
CA PHE A 97 7.03 -13.04 -1.20
C PHE A 97 8.22 -13.94 -0.81
N PRO A 98 9.39 -13.85 -1.45
CA PRO A 98 10.54 -14.64 -1.01
C PRO A 98 10.96 -14.36 0.43
N LEU A 99 10.73 -13.15 0.94
CA LEU A 99 11.02 -12.82 2.33
C LEU A 99 10.07 -13.53 3.29
N VAL A 100 8.84 -13.77 2.85
CA VAL A 100 7.90 -14.59 3.61
C VAL A 100 8.42 -16.04 3.67
N GLY A 101 8.90 -16.55 2.55
CA GLY A 101 9.41 -17.92 2.48
C GLY A 101 10.63 -18.16 3.35
N ASN A 102 11.49 -17.16 3.53
CA ASN A 102 12.70 -17.31 4.35
C ASN A 102 12.50 -16.87 5.81
N GLY A 103 11.28 -16.45 6.17
CA GLY A 103 10.94 -16.10 7.55
C GLY A 103 11.28 -14.69 7.98
N THR A 104 11.77 -13.83 7.07
CA THR A 104 12.12 -12.44 7.43
C THR A 104 10.95 -11.49 7.32
N PHE A 105 9.86 -11.90 6.67
CA PHE A 105 8.65 -11.09 6.58
C PHE A 105 7.44 -11.92 7.00
N SER A 106 6.58 -11.33 7.84
CA SER A 106 5.40 -12.00 8.35
C SER A 106 4.43 -12.35 7.22
N GLU A 107 4.05 -13.63 7.15
CA GLU A 107 3.04 -14.08 6.18
C GLU A 107 1.71 -13.38 6.40
N ARG A 108 1.30 -13.27 7.67
CA ARG A 108 0.03 -12.63 8.01
C ARG A 108 0.03 -11.16 7.58
N LEU A 109 1.13 -10.45 7.82
CA LEU A 109 1.24 -9.05 7.40
C LEU A 109 1.26 -8.96 5.87
N TYR A 110 1.97 -9.87 5.21
CA TYR A 110 2.05 -9.88 3.75
C TYR A 110 0.65 -9.90 3.12
N TYR A 111 -0.20 -10.81 3.59
CA TYR A 111 -1.54 -10.92 3.02
C TYR A 111 -2.47 -9.77 3.42
N ARG A 112 -2.17 -9.07 4.50
CA ARG A 112 -2.90 -7.85 4.85
C ARG A 112 -2.51 -6.67 3.95
N LEU A 113 -1.25 -6.61 3.53
CA LEU A 113 -0.76 -5.55 2.66
C LEU A 113 -1.00 -5.84 1.18
N ASN A 114 -0.98 -7.12 0.82
CA ASN A 114 -1.14 -7.56 -0.56
C ASN A 114 -2.58 -8.02 -0.81
N MET A 115 -3.52 -7.12 -0.65
CA MET A 115 -4.90 -7.39 -1.06
C MET A 115 -5.01 -7.26 -2.57
N ILE A 116 -4.24 -6.32 -3.14
CA ILE A 116 -4.10 -6.15 -4.58
C ILE A 116 -2.60 -6.03 -4.87
N LEU A 117 -2.09 -6.86 -5.77
CA LEU A 117 -0.68 -6.83 -6.18
C LEU A 117 -0.56 -6.15 -7.54
N GLU A 118 0.25 -5.12 -7.60
CA GLU A 118 0.63 -4.45 -8.83
C GLU A 118 2.09 -4.72 -9.10
N ASP A 119 2.40 -5.53 -10.12
CA ASP A 119 3.75 -5.94 -10.43
C ASP A 119 4.14 -5.41 -11.81
N GLU A 120 5.31 -4.80 -11.91
CA GLU A 120 5.81 -4.23 -13.16
C GLU A 120 5.92 -5.29 -14.26
N ASP A 121 6.32 -6.51 -13.91
CA ASP A 121 6.51 -7.59 -14.87
C ASP A 121 5.19 -8.03 -15.50
N THR A 122 4.09 -7.87 -14.81
CA THR A 122 2.75 -8.21 -15.32
C THR A 122 1.97 -6.97 -15.73
N GLY A 123 2.58 -5.80 -15.60
CA GLY A 123 1.94 -4.50 -15.85
C GLY A 123 1.11 -4.04 -14.66
N PHE A 124 0.94 -2.74 -14.54
CA PHE A 124 0.15 -2.16 -13.44
C PHE A 124 -1.33 -2.06 -13.84
N GLY A 125 -1.92 -3.22 -14.18
CA GLY A 125 -3.28 -3.28 -14.71
C GLY A 125 -4.34 -2.81 -13.73
N VAL A 126 -4.15 -3.13 -12.44
CA VAL A 126 -5.13 -2.72 -11.42
C VAL A 126 -5.10 -1.22 -11.19
N ALA A 127 -3.90 -0.62 -11.19
CA ALA A 127 -3.79 0.84 -11.08
C ALA A 127 -4.49 1.52 -12.24
N SER A 128 -4.28 1.02 -13.46
CA SER A 128 -4.98 1.53 -14.64
C SER A 128 -6.49 1.36 -14.51
N TRP A 129 -6.92 0.21 -14.00
CA TRP A 129 -8.34 -0.06 -13.78
C TRP A 129 -8.94 0.92 -12.78
N LEU A 130 -8.24 1.22 -11.69
CA LEU A 130 -8.70 2.20 -10.72
C LEU A 130 -8.82 3.59 -11.33
N VAL A 131 -7.83 3.99 -12.13
CA VAL A 131 -7.87 5.27 -12.82
C VAL A 131 -9.09 5.34 -13.74
N ASN A 132 -9.33 4.28 -14.48
CA ASN A 132 -10.48 4.23 -15.40
C ASN A 132 -11.81 4.28 -14.64
N ARG A 133 -11.89 3.60 -13.50
CA ARG A 133 -13.10 3.58 -12.70
C ARG A 133 -13.44 4.95 -12.12
N LEU A 134 -12.43 5.78 -11.90
CA LEU A 134 -12.61 7.09 -11.29
C LEU A 134 -12.69 8.21 -12.31
N SER A 135 -12.58 7.89 -13.58
CA SER A 135 -12.68 8.90 -14.62
C SER A 135 -14.08 9.51 -14.61
N PRO A 136 -14.18 10.86 -14.61
CA PRO A 136 -15.50 11.49 -14.47
C PRO A 136 -16.44 11.28 -15.63
N ASN A 137 -15.95 10.81 -16.76
CA ASN A 137 -16.78 10.55 -17.93
C ASN A 137 -17.35 9.14 -17.97
N ASP A 138 -17.05 8.38 -16.99
CA ASP A 138 -17.46 6.97 -16.95
C ASP A 138 -18.82 6.79 -16.34
#